data_7fb78cb74ea6a01d76ca2b56c1845e76
#
_entry.id   7fb78cb74ea6a01d76ca2b56c1845e76
#
_cell.length_a   1.000
_cell.length_b   1.000
_cell.length_c   1.000
_cell.angle_alpha   90.00
_cell.angle_beta   90.00
_cell.angle_gamma   90.00
#
_symmetry.space_group_name_H-M   'P 1'
#
loop_
_entity.id
_entity.type
_entity.pdbx_description
1 polymer ?
#
loop_
_entity_poly.entity_id
_entity_poly.type
_entity_poly.pdbx_seq_one_letter_code
_entity_poly.pdbx_strand_id
1 'polypeptide(L)'
;MSAADDLRAQGPSGPSTEKLNRPAPASYRTEELLAVCIARLIRAVPTSHIAVGAASPIPAAACWLCVKQGAPLRLSLLHKRTGNPFTDGSRELFDLTGQGRVDLFFLGGGEIDGQANLNLIGTGDWPGMEVRFPGSFGSAFMYFMTGRTILFREEHSPRVLVDRVAHISAPGISEPGVYRRGHAQALVTGRCVFHFHPERGRFSLASIHAGETLESIRAMTGFDFDVADDVGETPAPTEEELALLRGAVCDEMLETYPDFCARVFGRKRAA
;
A
#
# COMPACT_ATOMS: atom_id res chain seq x y z
N MET A 1 67.16 -40.73 2.08
CA MET A 1 66.85 -39.72 1.07
C MET A 1 65.50 -40.11 0.52
N SER A 2 64.62 -39.80 1.17
CA SER A 2 63.58 -38.79 1.36
C SER A 2 62.90 -38.44 0.04
N ALA A 3 61.70 -38.97 -0.16
CA ALA A 3 60.66 -38.50 -1.11
C ALA A 3 59.43 -38.22 -0.28
N ALA A 4 59.37 -37.02 0.21
CA ALA A 4 58.16 -36.39 0.81
C ALA A 4 58.18 -34.97 0.30
N ASP A 5 57.25 -34.67 -0.61
CA ASP A 5 56.64 -33.35 -0.88
C ASP A 5 55.92 -33.44 -2.23
N ASP A 6 54.61 -33.59 -2.18
CA ASP A 6 53.70 -33.05 -3.14
C ASP A 6 52.26 -33.54 -2.82
N LEU A 7 51.70 -32.96 -1.79
CA LEU A 7 50.26 -33.00 -1.55
C LEU A 7 49.81 -31.57 -1.12
N ARG A 8 49.79 -30.62 -2.08
CA ARG A 8 49.11 -29.34 -1.87
C ARG A 8 47.66 -29.45 -2.31
N ALA A 9 46.86 -29.31 -1.30
CA ALA A 9 45.45 -29.10 -1.24
C ALA A 9 44.80 -28.47 -2.49
N GLN A 10 43.85 -29.17 -3.07
CA GLN A 10 42.74 -28.58 -3.80
C GLN A 10 41.66 -28.24 -2.76
N GLY A 11 41.49 -26.95 -2.45
CA GLY A 11 40.38 -26.43 -1.67
C GLY A 11 39.07 -26.53 -2.45
N PRO A 12 37.91 -26.64 -1.76
CA PRO A 12 36.62 -26.72 -2.43
C PRO A 12 36.33 -25.43 -3.16
N SER A 13 36.04 -25.51 -4.46
CA SER A 13 35.51 -24.46 -5.29
C SER A 13 34.18 -23.99 -4.68
N GLY A 14 34.15 -22.75 -4.14
CA GLY A 14 32.97 -22.09 -3.67
C GLY A 14 31.96 -21.92 -4.82
N PRO A 15 30.65 -21.78 -4.51
CA PRO A 15 29.63 -21.66 -5.53
C PRO A 15 29.88 -20.42 -6.38
N SER A 16 29.96 -20.64 -7.68
CA SER A 16 30.05 -19.61 -8.70
C SER A 16 28.86 -18.66 -8.52
N THR A 17 29.11 -17.41 -8.18
CA THR A 17 28.16 -16.32 -8.27
C THR A 17 27.81 -16.10 -9.74
N GLU A 18 26.86 -16.88 -10.22
CA GLU A 18 26.16 -16.58 -11.46
C GLU A 18 25.46 -15.22 -11.27
N LYS A 19 26.07 -14.17 -11.82
CA LYS A 19 25.42 -12.87 -11.95
C LYS A 19 24.23 -13.10 -12.88
N LEU A 20 23.06 -13.36 -12.30
CA LEU A 20 21.79 -13.30 -12.99
C LEU A 20 21.80 -12.00 -13.84
N ASN A 21 21.69 -12.19 -15.13
CA ASN A 21 21.64 -11.13 -16.12
C ASN A 21 20.36 -10.33 -15.83
N ARG A 22 20.48 -9.32 -14.95
CA ARG A 22 19.38 -8.46 -14.51
C ARG A 22 19.02 -7.60 -15.72
N PRO A 23 17.79 -7.69 -16.27
CA PRO A 23 17.38 -6.72 -17.27
C PRO A 23 17.54 -5.32 -16.67
N ALA A 24 17.98 -4.38 -17.50
CA ALA A 24 18.09 -2.97 -17.10
C ALA A 24 16.78 -2.56 -16.41
N PRO A 25 16.83 -1.79 -15.31
CA PRO A 25 15.63 -1.43 -14.56
C PRO A 25 14.64 -0.81 -15.53
N ALA A 26 13.50 -1.45 -15.71
CA ALA A 26 12.42 -0.91 -16.51
C ALA A 26 12.14 0.50 -15.99
N SER A 27 12.02 1.46 -16.90
CA SER A 27 11.88 2.88 -16.58
C SER A 27 10.49 3.18 -16.05
N TYR A 28 10.19 2.72 -14.83
CA TYR A 28 8.98 3.06 -14.11
C TYR A 28 9.29 3.89 -12.86
N ARG A 29 8.32 4.69 -12.45
CA ARG A 29 8.37 5.46 -11.20
C ARG A 29 7.85 4.64 -10.04
N THR A 30 8.26 5.00 -8.82
CA THR A 30 7.76 4.36 -7.59
C THR A 30 6.23 4.39 -7.53
N GLU A 31 5.60 5.51 -7.87
CA GLU A 31 4.15 5.65 -7.87
C GLU A 31 3.43 4.69 -8.82
N GLU A 32 4.06 4.37 -9.96
CA GLU A 32 3.53 3.39 -10.92
C GLU A 32 3.64 1.97 -10.35
N LEU A 33 4.75 1.62 -9.71
CA LEU A 33 4.90 0.35 -9.01
C LEU A 33 3.84 0.19 -7.90
N LEU A 34 3.66 1.22 -7.07
CA LEU A 34 2.71 1.19 -5.97
C LEU A 34 1.27 1.05 -6.48
N ALA A 35 0.91 1.75 -7.56
CA ALA A 35 -0.40 1.59 -8.19
C ALA A 35 -0.63 0.16 -8.69
N VAL A 36 0.39 -0.46 -9.30
CA VAL A 36 0.33 -1.86 -9.76
C VAL A 36 0.24 -2.84 -8.59
N CYS A 37 1.01 -2.64 -7.51
CA CYS A 37 0.92 -3.47 -6.30
C CYS A 37 -0.50 -3.43 -5.72
N ILE A 38 -1.07 -2.25 -5.58
CA ILE A 38 -2.45 -2.08 -5.08
C ILE A 38 -3.45 -2.73 -6.05
N ALA A 39 -3.31 -2.57 -7.36
CA ALA A 39 -4.19 -3.20 -8.35
C ALA A 39 -4.16 -4.73 -8.25
N ARG A 40 -2.99 -5.32 -8.05
CA ARG A 40 -2.84 -6.77 -7.83
C ARG A 40 -3.54 -7.23 -6.54
N LEU A 41 -3.43 -6.48 -5.44
CA LEU A 41 -4.14 -6.74 -4.18
C LEU A 41 -5.67 -6.63 -4.34
N ILE A 42 -6.16 -5.66 -5.12
CA ILE A 42 -7.59 -5.53 -5.44
C ILE A 42 -8.09 -6.79 -6.17
N ARG A 43 -7.36 -7.22 -7.19
CA ARG A 43 -7.74 -8.37 -8.04
C ARG A 43 -7.62 -9.73 -7.37
N ALA A 44 -6.81 -9.83 -6.32
CA ALA A 44 -6.62 -11.08 -5.56
C ALA A 44 -7.89 -11.52 -4.81
N VAL A 45 -8.85 -10.62 -4.58
CA VAL A 45 -10.09 -10.91 -3.83
C VAL A 45 -11.29 -10.34 -4.58
N PRO A 46 -12.40 -11.08 -4.73
CA PRO A 46 -13.63 -10.58 -5.34
C PRO A 46 -14.05 -9.24 -4.74
N THR A 47 -14.24 -8.26 -5.60
CA THR A 47 -14.54 -6.87 -5.22
C THR A 47 -15.54 -6.30 -6.22
N SER A 48 -16.57 -5.64 -5.74
CA SER A 48 -17.61 -5.02 -6.58
C SER A 48 -17.61 -3.51 -6.48
N HIS A 49 -17.43 -2.96 -5.27
CA HIS A 49 -17.48 -1.53 -5.04
C HIS A 49 -16.28 -1.06 -4.20
N ILE A 50 -15.54 -0.11 -4.76
CA ILE A 50 -14.38 0.53 -4.11
C ILE A 50 -14.67 2.01 -3.92
N ALA A 51 -14.43 2.52 -2.72
CA ALA A 51 -14.40 3.95 -2.46
C ALA A 51 -12.95 4.44 -2.28
N VAL A 52 -12.65 5.61 -2.83
CA VAL A 52 -11.31 6.22 -2.80
C VAL A 52 -11.40 7.62 -2.19
N GLY A 53 -10.60 7.86 -1.16
CA GLY A 53 -10.51 9.15 -0.47
C GLY A 53 -10.02 10.28 -1.39
N ALA A 54 -10.29 11.53 -0.98
CA ALA A 54 -10.06 12.71 -1.82
C ALA A 54 -8.58 12.90 -2.22
N ALA A 55 -7.63 12.69 -1.30
CA ALA A 55 -6.20 12.91 -1.53
C ALA A 55 -5.44 11.58 -1.77
N SER A 56 -5.95 10.72 -2.65
CA SER A 56 -5.44 9.36 -2.85
C SER A 56 -5.19 9.03 -4.33
N PRO A 57 -4.27 9.74 -5.03
CA PRO A 57 -4.05 9.56 -6.47
C PRO A 57 -3.51 8.17 -6.82
N ILE A 58 -2.60 7.58 -6.03
CA ILE A 58 -2.04 6.25 -6.30
C ILE A 58 -3.10 5.15 -6.15
N PRO A 59 -3.90 5.09 -5.06
CA PRO A 59 -5.06 4.21 -4.98
C PRO A 59 -6.08 4.41 -6.11
N ALA A 60 -6.34 5.66 -6.53
CA ALA A 60 -7.22 5.95 -7.66
C ALA A 60 -6.67 5.37 -8.98
N ALA A 61 -5.36 5.54 -9.24
CA ALA A 61 -4.70 4.96 -10.40
C ALA A 61 -4.80 3.42 -10.42
N ALA A 62 -4.61 2.79 -9.26
CA ALA A 62 -4.75 1.34 -9.12
C ALA A 62 -6.17 0.86 -9.43
N CYS A 63 -7.19 1.56 -8.93
CA CYS A 63 -8.59 1.23 -9.21
C CYS A 63 -8.92 1.38 -10.69
N TRP A 64 -8.50 2.48 -11.33
CA TRP A 64 -8.69 2.67 -12.76
C TRP A 64 -7.91 1.65 -13.59
N LEU A 65 -6.72 1.24 -13.15
CA LEU A 65 -5.97 0.17 -13.81
C LEU A 65 -6.77 -1.13 -13.82
N CYS A 66 -7.36 -1.53 -12.70
CA CYS A 66 -8.23 -2.70 -12.63
C CYS A 66 -9.43 -2.59 -13.59
N VAL A 67 -10.08 -1.43 -13.66
CA VAL A 67 -11.21 -1.20 -14.59
C VAL A 67 -10.74 -1.30 -16.04
N LYS A 68 -9.61 -0.68 -16.41
CA LYS A 68 -9.06 -0.74 -17.77
C LYS A 68 -8.55 -2.14 -18.15
N GLN A 69 -8.28 -2.99 -17.17
CA GLN A 69 -7.99 -4.42 -17.35
C GLN A 69 -9.27 -5.29 -17.36
N GLY A 70 -10.46 -4.68 -17.41
CA GLY A 70 -11.74 -5.38 -17.55
C GLY A 70 -12.41 -5.82 -16.24
N ALA A 71 -11.92 -5.38 -15.07
CA ALA A 71 -12.59 -5.70 -13.82
C ALA A 71 -13.95 -4.95 -13.71
N PRO A 72 -15.05 -5.63 -13.35
CA PRO A 72 -16.39 -5.03 -13.26
C PRO A 72 -16.56 -4.27 -11.93
N LEU A 73 -15.76 -3.23 -11.73
CA LEU A 73 -15.72 -2.46 -10.50
C LEU A 73 -16.58 -1.19 -10.58
N ARG A 74 -17.39 -0.96 -9.55
CA ARG A 74 -17.95 0.35 -9.27
C ARG A 74 -16.93 1.16 -8.46
N LEU A 75 -16.59 2.37 -8.95
CA LEU A 75 -15.68 3.27 -8.27
C LEU A 75 -16.41 4.51 -7.76
N SER A 76 -16.22 4.82 -6.49
CA SER A 76 -16.65 6.08 -5.86
C SER A 76 -15.41 6.89 -5.46
N LEU A 77 -15.00 7.81 -6.33
CA LEU A 77 -13.90 8.72 -6.06
C LEU A 77 -14.44 10.00 -5.42
N LEU A 78 -14.17 10.22 -4.15
CA LEU A 78 -14.73 11.33 -3.36
C LEU A 78 -14.32 12.72 -3.86
N HIS A 79 -13.22 12.83 -4.57
CA HIS A 79 -12.73 14.10 -5.12
C HIS A 79 -13.22 14.38 -6.55
N LYS A 80 -13.83 13.40 -7.21
CA LYS A 80 -14.32 13.57 -8.59
C LYS A 80 -15.57 14.45 -8.60
N ARG A 81 -15.56 15.48 -9.44
CA ARG A 81 -16.70 16.42 -9.58
C ARG A 81 -17.71 15.92 -10.58
N THR A 82 -17.24 15.46 -11.75
CA THR A 82 -18.09 14.95 -12.82
C THR A 82 -18.40 13.47 -12.59
N GLY A 83 -19.70 13.13 -12.53
CA GLY A 83 -20.14 11.74 -12.33
C GLY A 83 -19.89 11.19 -10.92
N ASN A 84 -19.71 12.06 -9.91
CA ASN A 84 -19.72 11.62 -8.52
C ASN A 84 -21.11 11.07 -8.17
N PRO A 85 -21.22 9.82 -7.67
CA PRO A 85 -22.51 9.23 -7.35
C PRO A 85 -23.17 9.82 -6.09
N PHE A 86 -22.41 10.61 -5.30
CA PHE A 86 -22.89 11.17 -4.04
C PHE A 86 -23.36 12.61 -4.21
N THR A 87 -24.55 12.89 -3.68
CA THR A 87 -25.14 14.23 -3.63
C THR A 87 -24.91 14.91 -2.28
N ASP A 88 -24.83 14.11 -1.21
CA ASP A 88 -24.55 14.54 0.17
C ASP A 88 -23.19 13.96 0.67
N GLY A 89 -22.25 13.81 -0.25
CA GLY A 89 -20.84 13.52 0.00
C GLY A 89 -20.60 12.31 0.90
N SER A 90 -19.93 12.56 2.02
CA SER A 90 -19.49 11.52 2.96
C SER A 90 -20.63 10.81 3.69
N ARG A 91 -21.78 11.45 3.88
CA ARG A 91 -22.93 10.83 4.55
C ARG A 91 -23.43 9.62 3.78
N GLU A 92 -23.66 9.78 2.48
CA GLU A 92 -24.09 8.68 1.61
C GLU A 92 -23.02 7.57 1.53
N LEU A 93 -21.73 7.93 1.56
CA LEU A 93 -20.64 6.95 1.64
C LEU A 93 -20.74 6.15 2.95
N PHE A 94 -20.96 6.83 4.08
CA PHE A 94 -21.09 6.15 5.38
C PHE A 94 -22.33 5.25 5.43
N ASP A 95 -23.46 5.70 4.90
CA ASP A 95 -24.68 4.90 4.80
C ASP A 95 -24.45 3.63 3.97
N LEU A 96 -23.83 3.76 2.79
CA LEU A 96 -23.49 2.61 1.95
C LEU A 96 -22.51 1.66 2.64
N THR A 97 -21.53 2.20 3.35
CA THR A 97 -20.54 1.41 4.09
C THR A 97 -21.20 0.69 5.26
N GLY A 98 -22.03 1.36 6.04
CA GLY A 98 -22.81 0.78 7.14
C GLY A 98 -23.75 -0.33 6.68
N GLN A 99 -24.31 -0.23 5.47
CA GLN A 99 -25.12 -1.26 4.81
C GLN A 99 -24.30 -2.42 4.23
N GLY A 100 -22.96 -2.37 4.35
CA GLY A 100 -22.08 -3.39 3.80
C GLY A 100 -21.91 -3.37 2.28
N ARG A 101 -22.18 -2.24 1.62
CA ARG A 101 -22.18 -2.07 0.17
C ARG A 101 -20.88 -1.47 -0.39
N VAL A 102 -19.87 -1.27 0.46
CA VAL A 102 -18.50 -0.90 0.08
C VAL A 102 -17.58 -2.04 0.48
N ASP A 103 -16.88 -2.63 -0.49
CA ASP A 103 -16.04 -3.81 -0.27
C ASP A 103 -14.62 -3.42 0.13
N LEU A 104 -14.09 -2.33 -0.44
CA LEU A 104 -12.73 -1.90 -0.26
C LEU A 104 -12.64 -0.38 -0.09
N PHE A 105 -11.79 0.03 0.85
CA PHE A 105 -11.39 1.41 1.07
C PHE A 105 -9.87 1.51 1.24
N PHE A 106 -9.32 2.72 1.19
CA PHE A 106 -7.89 2.99 1.40
C PHE A 106 -7.71 3.95 2.56
N LEU A 107 -6.77 3.64 3.43
CA LEU A 107 -6.40 4.51 4.54
C LEU A 107 -4.87 4.63 4.62
N GLY A 108 -4.44 5.79 5.07
CA GLY A 108 -3.08 6.04 5.55
C GLY A 108 -3.14 6.67 6.92
N GLY A 109 -1.98 6.86 7.54
CA GLY A 109 -1.84 7.53 8.82
C GLY A 109 -0.61 8.41 8.85
N GLY A 110 -0.55 9.34 9.81
CA GLY A 110 0.71 9.99 10.18
C GLY A 110 1.64 9.00 10.84
N GLU A 111 1.07 8.05 11.60
CA GLU A 111 1.74 6.87 12.15
C GLU A 111 0.90 5.62 11.93
N ILE A 112 1.56 4.47 11.80
CA ILE A 112 1.00 3.13 11.66
C ILE A 112 1.84 2.20 12.53
N ASP A 113 1.21 1.35 13.36
CA ASP A 113 1.91 0.36 14.19
C ASP A 113 1.69 -1.08 13.72
N GLY A 114 2.35 -2.03 14.40
CA GLY A 114 2.33 -3.45 14.06
C GLY A 114 0.97 -4.14 14.20
N GLN A 115 0.03 -3.54 14.91
CA GLN A 115 -1.37 -3.98 15.02
C GLN A 115 -2.28 -3.31 13.98
N ALA A 116 -1.69 -2.61 13.02
CA ALA A 116 -2.39 -1.84 12.00
C ALA A 116 -3.26 -0.70 12.58
N ASN A 117 -2.95 -0.21 13.78
CA ASN A 117 -3.56 1.00 14.29
C ASN A 117 -3.06 2.21 13.53
N LEU A 118 -3.94 3.17 13.30
CA LEU A 118 -3.63 4.42 12.60
C LEU A 118 -3.72 5.62 13.54
N ASN A 119 -2.75 6.50 13.45
CA ASN A 119 -2.81 7.83 14.05
C ASN A 119 -3.00 8.89 12.96
N LEU A 120 -4.13 9.57 13.02
CA LEU A 120 -4.53 10.68 12.15
C LEU A 120 -4.70 11.99 12.94
N ILE A 121 -4.37 11.99 14.23
CA ILE A 121 -4.60 13.11 15.15
C ILE A 121 -3.35 13.96 15.31
N GLY A 122 -2.20 13.34 15.62
CA GLY A 122 -0.94 14.03 15.85
C GLY A 122 -0.02 13.31 16.82
N THR A 123 1.12 13.91 17.12
CA THR A 123 2.11 13.40 18.09
C THR A 123 2.22 14.30 19.30
N GLY A 124 2.78 13.80 20.40
CA GLY A 124 2.84 14.48 21.68
C GLY A 124 1.58 14.31 22.52
N ASP A 125 1.60 14.87 23.73
CA ASP A 125 0.51 14.69 24.69
C ASP A 125 -0.72 15.56 24.37
N TRP A 126 -1.90 14.96 24.48
CA TRP A 126 -3.15 15.68 24.32
C TRP A 126 -3.41 16.58 25.57
N PRO A 127 -3.87 17.85 25.40
CA PRO A 127 -4.20 18.56 24.15
C PRO A 127 -3.05 19.36 23.54
N GLY A 128 -1.89 19.41 24.18
CA GLY A 128 -0.73 20.23 23.83
C GLY A 128 0.20 19.62 22.79
N MET A 129 -0.35 18.92 21.80
CA MET A 129 0.36 18.13 20.80
C MET A 129 1.51 18.86 20.12
N GLU A 130 2.63 18.17 19.90
CA GLU A 130 3.80 18.69 19.19
C GLU A 130 3.53 18.88 17.70
N VAL A 131 2.85 17.90 17.09
CA VAL A 131 2.44 17.92 15.69
C VAL A 131 0.98 17.56 15.58
N ARG A 132 0.22 18.37 14.85
CA ARG A 132 -1.19 18.08 14.50
C ARG A 132 -1.27 17.52 13.10
N PHE A 133 -1.97 16.38 12.96
CA PHE A 133 -2.35 15.83 11.67
C PHE A 133 -3.72 16.36 11.24
N PRO A 134 -4.13 16.15 9.96
CA PRO A 134 -5.41 16.68 9.45
C PRO A 134 -6.67 16.22 10.20
N GLY A 135 -6.58 15.13 10.96
CA GLY A 135 -7.70 14.54 11.69
C GLY A 135 -8.23 13.27 11.03
N SER A 136 -9.01 12.51 11.78
CA SER A 136 -9.49 11.20 11.35
C SER A 136 -10.78 11.23 10.54
N PHE A 137 -11.58 12.31 10.66
CA PHE A 137 -12.92 12.42 10.05
C PHE A 137 -13.72 11.10 10.22
N GLY A 138 -14.11 10.42 9.14
CA GLY A 138 -14.78 9.13 9.17
C GLY A 138 -13.88 7.90 9.07
N SER A 139 -12.54 8.06 9.19
CA SER A 139 -11.58 6.97 8.95
C SER A 139 -11.81 5.77 9.85
N ALA A 140 -12.09 5.98 11.15
CA ALA A 140 -12.35 4.90 12.09
C ALA A 140 -13.59 4.09 11.69
N PHE A 141 -14.69 4.77 11.32
CA PHE A 141 -15.91 4.12 10.85
C PHE A 141 -15.67 3.35 9.54
N MET A 142 -14.99 3.96 8.57
CA MET A 142 -14.65 3.31 7.30
C MET A 142 -13.80 2.07 7.52
N TYR A 143 -12.79 2.16 8.40
CA TYR A 143 -11.90 1.03 8.71
C TYR A 143 -12.62 -0.12 9.42
N PHE A 144 -13.61 0.23 10.23
CA PHE A 144 -14.40 -0.72 10.99
C PHE A 144 -15.46 -1.44 10.14
N MET A 145 -16.11 -0.71 9.22
CA MET A 145 -17.31 -1.17 8.51
C MET A 145 -17.06 -1.58 7.06
N THR A 146 -16.03 -1.08 6.39
CA THR A 146 -15.69 -1.52 5.02
C THR A 146 -15.19 -2.96 5.06
N GLY A 147 -15.57 -3.79 4.10
CA GLY A 147 -15.17 -5.21 4.09
C GLY A 147 -13.67 -5.44 4.20
N ARG A 148 -12.87 -4.63 3.49
CA ARG A 148 -11.41 -4.65 3.52
C ARG A 148 -10.84 -3.25 3.40
N THR A 149 -9.65 -3.05 3.95
CA THR A 149 -8.90 -1.80 3.82
C THR A 149 -7.47 -2.12 3.38
N ILE A 150 -6.99 -1.47 2.32
CA ILE A 150 -5.57 -1.45 2.01
C ILE A 150 -4.99 -0.21 2.67
N LEU A 151 -4.05 -0.42 3.58
CA LEU A 151 -3.27 0.66 4.15
C LEU A 151 -2.21 1.08 3.15
N PHE A 152 -2.02 2.38 3.00
CA PHE A 152 -1.10 2.92 2.00
C PHE A 152 -0.34 4.13 2.55
N ARG A 153 0.98 4.08 2.41
CA ARG A 153 1.87 5.18 2.74
C ARG A 153 3.14 5.13 1.91
N GLU A 154 3.41 6.14 1.06
CA GLU A 154 4.66 6.18 0.27
C GLU A 154 5.90 6.21 1.19
N GLU A 155 5.86 7.03 2.23
CA GLU A 155 6.94 7.11 3.20
C GLU A 155 7.01 5.84 4.05
N HIS A 156 8.16 5.18 4.02
CA HIS A 156 8.51 4.05 4.87
C HIS A 156 9.70 4.46 5.73
N SER A 157 9.43 4.88 6.95
CA SER A 157 10.42 5.35 7.91
C SER A 157 9.98 5.07 9.35
N PRO A 158 10.91 5.05 10.33
CA PRO A 158 10.56 4.87 11.75
C PRO A 158 9.67 5.99 12.30
N ARG A 159 9.54 7.11 11.59
CA ARG A 159 8.62 8.20 11.94
C ARG A 159 7.17 7.86 11.61
N VAL A 160 6.94 7.03 10.59
CA VAL A 160 5.62 6.64 10.11
C VAL A 160 5.25 5.25 10.60
N LEU A 161 6.19 4.30 10.48
CA LEU A 161 6.00 2.92 10.90
C LEU A 161 6.61 2.77 12.30
N VAL A 162 5.79 3.01 13.32
CA VAL A 162 6.20 3.13 14.72
C VAL A 162 5.92 1.84 15.49
N ASP A 163 6.65 1.60 16.59
CA ASP A 163 6.37 0.49 17.51
C ASP A 163 4.92 0.58 18.04
N ARG A 164 4.51 1.77 18.44
CA ARG A 164 3.17 2.07 18.90
C ARG A 164 2.77 3.49 18.49
N VAL A 165 1.58 3.64 17.90
CA VAL A 165 1.05 4.96 17.55
C VAL A 165 0.83 5.82 18.81
N ALA A 166 1.13 7.12 18.74
CA ALA A 166 0.91 8.05 19.85
C ALA A 166 -0.58 8.13 20.25
N HIS A 167 -1.47 8.08 19.26
CA HIS A 167 -2.93 8.07 19.48
C HIS A 167 -3.61 7.11 18.52
N ILE A 168 -4.41 6.18 19.04
CA ILE A 168 -5.22 5.29 18.19
C ILE A 168 -6.46 6.04 17.73
N SER A 169 -6.43 6.59 16.53
CA SER A 169 -7.59 7.25 15.91
C SER A 169 -8.45 6.31 15.08
N ALA A 170 -7.87 5.22 14.59
CA ALA A 170 -8.57 4.16 13.89
C ALA A 170 -7.89 2.82 14.23
N PRO A 171 -8.49 1.98 15.10
CA PRO A 171 -7.90 0.73 15.55
C PRO A 171 -7.87 -0.33 14.44
N GLY A 172 -6.75 -1.06 14.32
CA GLY A 172 -6.58 -2.15 13.35
C GLY A 172 -7.29 -3.43 13.75
N ILE A 173 -7.37 -3.69 15.05
CA ILE A 173 -8.05 -4.83 15.66
C ILE A 173 -9.12 -4.36 16.66
N SER A 174 -9.97 -5.26 17.12
CA SER A 174 -10.99 -4.99 18.11
C SER A 174 -10.96 -6.04 19.22
N GLU A 175 -11.49 -5.70 20.38
CA GLU A 175 -11.63 -6.64 21.48
C GLU A 175 -12.53 -7.82 21.11
N PRO A 176 -12.32 -9.01 21.72
CA PRO A 176 -13.17 -10.16 21.50
C PRO A 176 -14.64 -9.85 21.77
N GLY A 177 -15.53 -10.31 20.91
CA GLY A 177 -16.98 -10.09 21.02
C GLY A 177 -17.49 -8.77 20.45
N VAL A 178 -16.62 -7.87 20.02
CA VAL A 178 -17.01 -6.67 19.29
C VAL A 178 -17.27 -7.01 17.83
N TYR A 179 -18.49 -6.73 17.35
CA TYR A 179 -18.78 -6.88 15.93
C TYR A 179 -17.93 -5.90 15.11
N ARG A 180 -17.13 -6.44 14.22
CA ARG A 180 -16.34 -5.66 13.26
C ARG A 180 -16.37 -6.35 11.90
N ARG A 181 -16.78 -5.64 10.87
CA ARG A 181 -16.82 -6.17 9.51
C ARG A 181 -15.47 -6.03 8.82
N GLY A 182 -14.80 -4.89 9.02
CA GLY A 182 -13.62 -4.49 8.28
C GLY A 182 -12.31 -4.77 9.01
N HIS A 183 -11.26 -5.03 8.22
CA HIS A 183 -9.88 -5.16 8.69
C HIS A 183 -8.89 -4.72 7.61
N ALA A 184 -7.64 -4.50 8.00
CA ALA A 184 -6.56 -4.33 7.03
C ALA A 184 -6.35 -5.62 6.25
N GLN A 185 -6.19 -5.50 4.93
CA GLN A 185 -5.74 -6.59 4.06
C GLN A 185 -4.23 -6.57 3.94
N ALA A 186 -3.68 -5.39 3.72
CA ALA A 186 -2.26 -5.18 3.44
C ALA A 186 -1.86 -3.75 3.80
N LEU A 187 -0.55 -3.53 3.94
CA LEU A 187 0.10 -2.22 3.96
C LEU A 187 1.07 -2.15 2.79
N VAL A 188 0.85 -1.20 1.89
CA VAL A 188 1.74 -0.91 0.77
C VAL A 188 2.52 0.35 1.08
N THR A 189 3.84 0.25 1.03
CA THR A 189 4.76 1.37 1.28
C THR A 189 5.68 1.61 0.09
N GLY A 190 6.49 2.65 0.13
CA GLY A 190 7.49 2.93 -0.90
C GLY A 190 8.66 1.91 -0.97
N ARG A 191 8.73 0.92 -0.03
CA ARG A 191 9.83 -0.04 0.05
C ARG A 191 9.41 -1.50 -0.02
N CYS A 192 8.18 -1.81 0.40
CA CYS A 192 7.70 -3.19 0.47
C CYS A 192 6.18 -3.27 0.53
N VAL A 193 5.67 -4.50 0.47
CA VAL A 193 4.28 -4.86 0.73
C VAL A 193 4.24 -5.78 1.94
N PHE A 194 3.36 -5.48 2.89
CA PHE A 194 3.01 -6.37 4.00
C PHE A 194 1.57 -6.88 3.83
N HIS A 195 1.33 -8.13 4.21
CA HIS A 195 -0.02 -8.65 4.47
C HIS A 195 -0.35 -8.52 5.94
N PHE A 196 -1.60 -8.23 6.27
CA PHE A 196 -2.06 -8.17 7.65
C PHE A 196 -2.86 -9.42 8.00
N HIS A 197 -2.62 -9.98 9.17
CA HIS A 197 -3.29 -11.16 9.73
C HIS A 197 -4.13 -10.72 10.93
N PRO A 198 -5.43 -10.43 10.72
CA PRO A 198 -6.27 -9.86 11.78
C PRO A 198 -6.44 -10.81 12.99
N GLU A 199 -6.43 -12.12 12.75
CA GLU A 199 -6.51 -13.15 13.80
C GLU A 199 -5.26 -13.19 14.70
N ARG A 200 -4.13 -12.67 14.22
CA ARG A 200 -2.87 -12.56 14.96
C ARG A 200 -2.54 -11.12 15.35
N GLY A 201 -3.30 -10.15 14.81
CA GLY A 201 -3.02 -8.73 15.01
C GLY A 201 -1.62 -8.32 14.54
N ARG A 202 -1.11 -8.90 13.42
CA ARG A 202 0.29 -8.78 13.02
C ARG A 202 0.47 -8.73 11.51
N PHE A 203 1.49 -8.02 11.06
CA PHE A 203 1.92 -8.01 9.67
C PHE A 203 2.89 -9.15 9.37
N SER A 204 2.87 -9.64 8.13
CA SER A 204 3.95 -10.41 7.51
C SER A 204 4.46 -9.71 6.26
N LEU A 205 5.77 -9.74 6.03
CA LEU A 205 6.39 -9.21 4.83
C LEU A 205 6.01 -10.10 3.63
N ALA A 206 5.36 -9.51 2.64
CA ALA A 206 4.88 -10.22 1.44
C ALA A 206 5.87 -10.11 0.27
N SER A 207 6.45 -8.92 0.07
CA SER A 207 7.47 -8.71 -0.97
C SER A 207 8.28 -7.44 -0.70
N ILE A 208 9.49 -7.38 -1.24
CA ILE A 208 10.44 -6.28 -1.10
C ILE A 208 10.59 -5.58 -2.46
N HIS A 209 10.53 -4.26 -2.51
CA HIS A 209 10.70 -3.53 -3.76
C HIS A 209 12.14 -3.58 -4.25
N ALA A 210 12.33 -3.50 -5.56
CA ALA A 210 13.64 -3.56 -6.20
C ALA A 210 14.61 -2.52 -5.60
N GLY A 211 15.81 -3.00 -5.23
CA GLY A 211 16.84 -2.17 -4.61
C GLY A 211 16.80 -2.11 -3.08
N GLU A 212 15.76 -2.62 -2.44
CA GLU A 212 15.68 -2.78 -0.98
C GLU A 212 16.16 -4.17 -0.52
N THR A 213 16.47 -4.30 0.76
CA THR A 213 16.85 -5.57 1.40
C THR A 213 16.03 -5.80 2.66
N LEU A 214 15.97 -7.02 3.14
CA LEU A 214 15.30 -7.34 4.41
C LEU A 214 15.87 -6.52 5.57
N GLU A 215 17.20 -6.33 5.59
CA GLU A 215 17.88 -5.52 6.61
C GLU A 215 17.42 -4.05 6.54
N SER A 216 17.32 -3.47 5.33
CA SER A 216 16.83 -2.10 5.15
C SER A 216 15.37 -1.95 5.60
N ILE A 217 14.52 -2.94 5.30
CA ILE A 217 13.12 -2.93 5.74
C ILE A 217 13.04 -3.01 7.27
N ARG A 218 13.80 -3.93 7.91
CA ARG A 218 13.84 -4.03 9.38
C ARG A 218 14.33 -2.75 10.05
N ALA A 219 15.40 -2.15 9.52
CA ALA A 219 15.96 -0.91 10.07
C ALA A 219 15.02 0.30 9.96
N MET A 220 14.11 0.28 8.99
CA MET A 220 13.18 1.38 8.70
C MET A 220 11.76 1.13 9.21
N THR A 221 11.48 -0.01 9.85
CA THR A 221 10.18 -0.37 10.42
C THR A 221 10.28 -0.40 11.94
N GLY A 222 9.48 0.40 12.62
CA GLY A 222 9.49 0.51 14.09
C GLY A 222 8.77 -0.62 14.82
N PHE A 223 8.06 -1.49 14.10
CA PHE A 223 7.36 -2.63 14.68
C PHE A 223 7.90 -3.97 14.17
N ASP A 224 7.68 -5.03 14.93
CA ASP A 224 8.01 -6.39 14.53
C ASP A 224 7.02 -6.95 13.52
N PHE A 225 7.50 -7.71 12.56
CA PHE A 225 6.72 -8.41 11.54
C PHE A 225 7.28 -9.79 11.25
N ASP A 226 6.43 -10.67 10.74
CA ASP A 226 6.84 -11.99 10.32
C ASP A 226 7.46 -11.94 8.91
N VAL A 227 8.38 -12.85 8.65
CA VAL A 227 9.03 -13.00 7.34
C VAL A 227 8.91 -14.46 6.93
N ALA A 228 8.33 -14.74 5.79
CA ALA A 228 8.33 -16.08 5.22
C ALA A 228 9.70 -16.40 4.60
N ASP A 229 10.05 -17.69 4.54
CA ASP A 229 11.34 -18.12 3.98
C ASP A 229 11.50 -17.79 2.48
N ASP A 230 10.39 -17.62 1.78
CA ASP A 230 10.30 -17.40 0.34
C ASP A 230 9.96 -15.96 -0.05
N VAL A 231 10.14 -14.98 0.85
CA VAL A 231 9.92 -13.56 0.54
C VAL A 231 10.80 -13.13 -0.63
N GLY A 232 10.16 -12.79 -1.74
CA GLY A 232 10.80 -12.36 -2.97
C GLY A 232 10.73 -10.87 -3.25
N GLU A 233 11.36 -10.47 -4.35
CA GLU A 233 11.24 -9.11 -4.89
C GLU A 233 9.81 -8.88 -5.41
N THR A 234 9.29 -7.69 -5.17
CA THR A 234 7.98 -7.26 -5.71
C THR A 234 8.04 -7.30 -7.23
N PRO A 235 7.14 -8.04 -7.91
CA PRO A 235 7.13 -8.09 -9.38
C PRO A 235 6.98 -6.70 -9.99
N ALA A 236 7.90 -6.34 -10.89
CA ALA A 236 7.85 -5.06 -11.60
C ALA A 236 6.53 -4.89 -12.38
N PRO A 237 6.10 -3.65 -12.67
CA PRO A 237 5.03 -3.39 -13.61
C PRO A 237 5.36 -3.96 -14.99
N THR A 238 4.38 -4.57 -15.66
CA THR A 238 4.52 -4.99 -17.05
C THR A 238 4.44 -3.79 -17.99
N GLU A 239 4.90 -3.95 -19.24
CA GLU A 239 4.78 -2.92 -20.28
C GLU A 239 3.31 -2.55 -20.53
N GLU A 240 2.41 -3.54 -20.51
CA GLU A 240 0.97 -3.32 -20.66
C GLU A 240 0.38 -2.51 -19.49
N GLU A 241 0.74 -2.84 -18.24
CA GLU A 241 0.32 -2.09 -17.06
C GLU A 241 0.81 -0.63 -17.13
N LEU A 242 2.06 -0.41 -17.54
CA LEU A 242 2.62 0.94 -17.71
C LEU A 242 1.94 1.71 -18.86
N ALA A 243 1.66 1.05 -19.97
CA ALA A 243 0.95 1.68 -21.09
C ALA A 243 -0.47 2.11 -20.67
N LEU A 244 -1.19 1.27 -19.94
CA LEU A 244 -2.50 1.61 -19.40
C LEU A 244 -2.44 2.77 -18.42
N LEU A 245 -1.49 2.75 -17.45
CA LEU A 245 -1.31 3.81 -16.46
C LEU A 245 -1.03 5.17 -17.11
N ARG A 246 -0.10 5.21 -18.07
CA ARG A 246 0.34 6.43 -18.77
C ARG A 246 -0.67 6.92 -19.81
N GLY A 247 -1.58 6.05 -20.26
CA GLY A 247 -2.63 6.32 -21.23
C GLY A 247 -4.01 6.45 -20.60
N ALA A 248 -4.82 5.40 -20.77
CA ALA A 248 -6.25 5.40 -20.43
C ALA A 248 -6.55 5.65 -18.94
N VAL A 249 -5.68 5.23 -18.02
CA VAL A 249 -5.82 5.53 -16.58
C VAL A 249 -5.56 7.01 -16.31
N CYS A 250 -4.49 7.56 -16.90
CA CYS A 250 -4.19 8.99 -16.78
C CYS A 250 -5.34 9.86 -17.29
N ASP A 251 -5.99 9.48 -18.39
CA ASP A 251 -7.14 10.22 -18.94
C ASP A 251 -8.29 10.33 -17.94
N GLU A 252 -8.61 9.24 -17.22
CA GLU A 252 -9.63 9.23 -16.16
C GLU A 252 -9.24 10.08 -14.94
N MET A 253 -7.96 10.29 -14.72
CA MET A 253 -7.43 10.98 -13.54
C MET A 253 -7.17 12.47 -13.75
N LEU A 254 -7.08 12.94 -15.00
CA LEU A 254 -6.72 14.33 -15.33
C LEU A 254 -7.65 15.38 -14.71
N GLU A 255 -8.94 15.08 -14.56
CA GLU A 255 -9.89 15.99 -13.90
C GLU A 255 -9.60 16.10 -12.40
N THR A 256 -9.36 14.96 -11.76
CA THR A 256 -9.32 14.84 -10.30
C THR A 256 -7.92 15.11 -9.74
N TYR A 257 -6.88 14.67 -10.44
CA TYR A 257 -5.49 14.71 -9.99
C TYR A 257 -4.53 15.25 -11.06
N PRO A 258 -4.75 16.47 -11.61
CA PRO A 258 -3.95 17.00 -12.71
C PRO A 258 -2.45 17.11 -12.39
N ASP A 259 -2.09 17.53 -11.17
CA ASP A 259 -0.69 17.68 -10.76
C ASP A 259 0.02 16.33 -10.63
N PHE A 260 -0.69 15.31 -10.15
CA PHE A 260 -0.18 13.94 -10.11
C PHE A 260 0.07 13.41 -11.52
N CYS A 261 -0.89 13.57 -12.43
CA CYS A 261 -0.76 13.17 -13.82
C CYS A 261 0.42 13.87 -14.52
N ALA A 262 0.59 15.17 -14.27
CA ALA A 262 1.72 15.93 -14.83
C ALA A 262 3.07 15.43 -14.30
N ARG A 263 3.16 15.18 -12.98
CA ARG A 263 4.39 14.77 -12.34
C ARG A 263 4.76 13.31 -12.65
N VAL A 264 3.78 12.39 -12.57
CA VAL A 264 4.04 10.95 -12.68
C VAL A 264 3.97 10.46 -14.12
N PHE A 265 2.96 10.86 -14.89
CA PHE A 265 2.72 10.38 -16.24
C PHE A 265 3.19 11.35 -17.33
N GLY A 266 3.68 12.55 -16.95
CA GLY A 266 4.12 13.56 -17.91
C GLY A 266 3.00 14.21 -18.71
N ARG A 267 1.72 14.04 -18.31
CA ARG A 267 0.55 14.54 -19.05
C ARG A 267 -0.13 15.69 -18.31
N LYS A 268 -0.38 16.76 -19.02
CA LYS A 268 -1.12 17.93 -18.52
C LYS A 268 -2.53 17.95 -19.09
N ARG A 269 -3.46 18.54 -18.33
CA ARG A 269 -4.80 18.84 -18.83
C ARG A 269 -4.67 19.84 -20.01
N ALA A 270 -5.38 19.58 -21.09
CA ALA A 270 -5.51 20.59 -22.14
C ALA A 270 -6.18 21.85 -21.55
N ALA A 271 -5.64 23.02 -21.92
CA ALA A 271 -6.12 24.32 -21.46
C ALA A 271 -7.55 24.60 -21.93
#